data_b37c4fdeb07c559f418aeaa0c5c6a943
#
_entry.id   b37c4fdeb07c559f418aeaa0c5c6a943
#
_cell.length_a   1.000
_cell.length_b   1.000
_cell.length_c   1.000
_cell.angle_alpha   90.00
_cell.angle_beta   90.00
_cell.angle_gamma   90.00
#
_symmetry.space_group_name_H-M   'P 1'
#
loop_
_entity.id
_entity.type
_entity.pdbx_description
1 polymer ?
#
loop_
_entity_poly.entity_id
_entity_poly.type
_entity_poly.pdbx_seq_one_letter_code
_entity_poly.pdbx_strand_id
1 'polypeptide(L)'
;SSGGKRVQRPRFDAAMMNVGGCHAYETCYKTGKACSFDDDFNLIAPVVLDADVVVFSMPVYWYSIPAQIKAVIDKLYSFCVAGKDIAGKECLLIACCEENDMSVLDGVRIPVERSAALMKWHMAGEVLVPGVLNVGDIEKTDGCRQAAALAEKI
;
A
#
# COMPACT_ATOMS: atom_id res chain seq x y z
N SER A 1 15.52 -31.98 -5.04
CA SER A 1 15.71 -30.92 -4.03
C SER A 1 14.86 -29.75 -4.43
N SER A 2 13.69 -29.59 -3.79
CA SER A 2 12.81 -28.44 -3.91
C SER A 2 13.44 -27.28 -3.14
N GLY A 3 14.21 -26.44 -3.84
CA GLY A 3 14.66 -25.18 -3.30
C GLY A 3 13.47 -24.24 -3.15
N GLY A 4 12.88 -24.18 -1.96
CA GLY A 4 11.84 -23.22 -1.66
C GLY A 4 12.39 -21.81 -1.90
N LYS A 5 11.78 -21.04 -2.80
CA LYS A 5 12.10 -19.62 -2.97
C LYS A 5 11.89 -18.92 -1.62
N ARG A 6 12.93 -18.33 -1.08
CA ARG A 6 12.84 -17.54 0.16
C ARG A 6 11.94 -16.34 -0.12
N VAL A 7 10.80 -16.26 0.58
CA VAL A 7 9.89 -15.13 0.47
C VAL A 7 10.62 -13.88 0.98
N GLN A 8 10.82 -12.90 0.12
CA GLN A 8 11.36 -11.60 0.49
C GLN A 8 10.19 -10.68 0.89
N ARG A 9 10.31 -10.00 2.02
CA ARG A 9 9.28 -9.10 2.55
C ARG A 9 9.88 -7.71 2.83
N PRO A 10 10.23 -6.95 1.79
CA PRO A 10 10.71 -5.59 1.99
C PRO A 10 9.57 -4.74 2.60
N ARG A 11 9.91 -3.91 3.58
CA ARG A 11 9.00 -2.97 4.22
C ARG A 11 9.49 -1.56 3.96
N PHE A 12 8.56 -0.69 3.57
CA PHE A 12 8.78 0.74 3.44
C PHE A 12 7.87 1.48 4.41
N ASP A 13 8.46 2.25 5.29
CA ASP A 13 7.74 3.09 6.24
C ASP A 13 7.61 4.50 5.64
N ALA A 14 6.49 4.75 4.98
CA ALA A 14 6.25 6.01 4.26
C ALA A 14 6.33 7.24 5.16
N ALA A 15 6.06 7.08 6.47
CA ALA A 15 6.17 8.19 7.43
C ALA A 15 7.61 8.64 7.66
N MET A 16 8.59 7.76 7.40
CA MET A 16 10.02 8.01 7.61
C MET A 16 10.76 8.27 6.29
N MET A 17 10.07 8.22 5.15
CA MET A 17 10.63 8.38 3.82
C MET A 17 10.32 9.77 3.25
N ASN A 18 11.21 10.27 2.41
CA ASN A 18 11.00 11.51 1.70
C ASN A 18 10.32 11.22 0.34
N VAL A 19 9.00 11.11 0.35
CA VAL A 19 8.20 10.96 -0.87
C VAL A 19 7.30 12.18 -1.03
N GLY A 20 7.63 13.04 -1.99
CA GLY A 20 6.82 14.21 -2.32
C GLY A 20 5.57 13.85 -3.14
N GLY A 21 4.60 14.75 -3.19
CA GLY A 21 3.40 14.59 -4.01
C GLY A 21 3.71 14.45 -5.51
N CYS A 22 2.85 13.78 -6.25
CA CYS A 22 2.95 13.71 -7.71
C CYS A 22 2.60 15.07 -8.33
N HIS A 23 3.42 15.58 -9.26
CA HIS A 23 3.19 16.83 -9.97
C HIS A 23 2.57 16.63 -11.37
N ALA A 24 2.27 15.40 -11.76
CA ALA A 24 1.65 15.05 -13.04
C ALA A 24 2.43 15.55 -14.29
N TYR A 25 3.76 15.61 -14.21
CA TYR A 25 4.59 16.06 -15.36
C TYR A 25 4.76 15.00 -16.45
N GLU A 26 4.33 13.77 -16.21
CA GLU A 26 4.39 12.66 -17.18
C GLU A 26 5.79 12.40 -17.77
N THR A 27 6.81 12.72 -16.99
CA THR A 27 8.22 12.46 -17.35
C THR A 27 8.76 11.18 -16.71
N CYS A 28 7.87 10.40 -16.10
CA CYS A 28 8.17 9.15 -15.42
C CYS A 28 8.94 8.20 -16.34
N TYR A 29 10.02 7.60 -15.82
CA TYR A 29 10.93 6.71 -16.51
C TYR A 29 11.70 7.32 -17.71
N LYS A 30 11.44 8.54 -18.14
CA LYS A 30 12.18 9.20 -19.23
C LYS A 30 13.62 9.53 -18.86
N THR A 31 13.91 9.65 -17.57
CA THR A 31 15.25 9.91 -17.02
C THR A 31 15.94 8.65 -16.47
N GLY A 32 15.35 7.47 -16.71
CA GLY A 32 15.82 6.20 -16.14
C GLY A 32 15.37 5.95 -14.69
N LYS A 33 14.67 6.89 -14.08
CA LYS A 33 14.08 6.75 -12.74
C LYS A 33 12.55 6.66 -12.84
N ALA A 34 11.90 5.99 -11.88
CA ALA A 34 10.45 5.86 -11.84
C ALA A 34 9.75 7.22 -11.73
N CYS A 35 10.30 8.11 -10.92
CA CYS A 35 9.91 9.51 -10.86
C CYS A 35 11.10 10.39 -11.27
N SER A 36 10.84 11.44 -12.03
CA SER A 36 11.88 12.41 -12.43
C SER A 36 12.41 13.23 -11.26
N PHE A 37 11.62 13.38 -10.20
CA PHE A 37 12.07 13.98 -8.96
C PHE A 37 12.96 13.01 -8.19
N ASP A 38 13.96 13.55 -7.52
CA ASP A 38 14.90 12.77 -6.74
C ASP A 38 14.35 12.59 -5.32
N ASP A 39 13.46 11.63 -5.16
CA ASP A 39 12.88 11.25 -3.87
C ASP A 39 12.83 9.73 -3.68
N ASP A 40 12.44 9.30 -2.49
CA ASP A 40 12.49 7.89 -2.08
C ASP A 40 11.47 7.00 -2.82
N PHE A 41 10.53 7.56 -3.59
CA PHE A 41 9.68 6.74 -4.47
C PHE A 41 10.52 5.93 -5.46
N ASN A 42 11.67 6.46 -5.87
CA ASN A 42 12.60 5.75 -6.76
C ASN A 42 13.23 4.49 -6.12
N LEU A 43 13.18 4.36 -4.80
CA LEU A 43 13.55 3.13 -4.07
C LEU A 43 12.37 2.15 -3.97
N ILE A 44 11.15 2.67 -3.84
CA ILE A 44 9.93 1.87 -3.70
C ILE A 44 9.52 1.25 -5.04
N ALA A 45 9.55 2.02 -6.10
CA ALA A 45 9.00 1.64 -7.40
C ALA A 45 9.59 0.34 -7.99
N PRO A 46 10.91 0.11 -7.98
CA PRO A 46 11.47 -1.15 -8.48
C PRO A 46 10.99 -2.36 -7.69
N VAL A 47 10.82 -2.22 -6.38
CA VAL A 47 10.36 -3.30 -5.50
C VAL A 47 8.88 -3.60 -5.74
N VAL A 48 8.05 -2.57 -5.91
CA VAL A 48 6.63 -2.76 -6.26
C VAL A 48 6.50 -3.40 -7.65
N LEU A 49 7.34 -3.00 -8.60
CA LEU A 49 7.33 -3.58 -9.94
C LEU A 49 7.59 -5.10 -9.92
N ASP A 50 8.52 -5.52 -9.07
CA ASP A 50 8.96 -6.93 -8.94
C ASP A 50 8.06 -7.76 -7.99
N ALA A 51 7.27 -7.13 -7.15
CA ALA A 51 6.47 -7.80 -6.14
C ALA A 51 5.32 -8.61 -6.75
N ASP A 52 5.03 -9.78 -6.19
CA ASP A 52 3.82 -10.55 -6.46
C ASP A 52 2.65 -10.07 -5.59
N VAL A 53 2.96 -9.55 -4.40
CA VAL A 53 1.99 -9.09 -3.39
C VAL A 53 2.36 -7.70 -2.91
N VAL A 54 1.38 -6.80 -2.86
CA VAL A 54 1.52 -5.46 -2.26
C VAL A 54 0.58 -5.34 -1.07
N VAL A 55 1.13 -4.98 0.08
CA VAL A 55 0.37 -4.79 1.32
C VAL A 55 0.38 -3.30 1.68
N PHE A 56 -0.79 -2.69 1.75
CA PHE A 56 -0.97 -1.37 2.33
C PHE A 56 -1.37 -1.51 3.79
N SER A 57 -0.58 -0.90 4.69
CA SER A 57 -0.89 -0.88 6.13
C SER A 57 -0.87 0.55 6.64
N MET A 58 -2.00 1.03 7.18
CA MET A 58 -2.16 2.42 7.57
C MET A 58 -3.27 2.65 8.60
N PRO A 59 -3.17 3.70 9.42
CA PRO A 59 -4.33 4.23 10.14
C PRO A 59 -5.19 5.09 9.19
N VAL A 60 -6.39 5.43 9.64
CA VAL A 60 -7.19 6.49 9.02
C VAL A 60 -6.74 7.84 9.58
N TYR A 61 -6.38 8.78 8.73
CA TYR A 61 -6.11 10.17 9.09
C TYR A 61 -7.14 11.08 8.45
N TRP A 62 -7.90 11.79 9.29
CA TRP A 62 -8.92 12.73 8.82
C TRP A 62 -9.85 12.11 7.76
N TYR A 63 -10.39 10.93 8.09
CA TYR A 63 -11.31 10.13 7.27
C TYR A 63 -10.72 9.66 5.93
N SER A 64 -9.38 9.63 5.77
CA SER A 64 -8.76 9.25 4.50
C SER A 64 -7.39 8.58 4.71
N ILE A 65 -6.74 8.30 3.58
CA ILE A 65 -5.36 7.78 3.52
C ILE A 65 -4.40 8.85 4.07
N PRO A 66 -3.47 8.48 4.98
CA PRO A 66 -2.40 9.38 5.42
C PRO A 66 -1.62 9.96 4.25
N ALA A 67 -1.28 11.25 4.33
CA ALA A 67 -0.64 11.98 3.23
C ALA A 67 0.64 11.31 2.72
N GLN A 68 1.44 10.71 3.61
CA GLN A 68 2.69 10.04 3.27
C GLN A 68 2.46 8.81 2.36
N ILE A 69 1.51 7.95 2.72
CA ILE A 69 1.14 6.79 1.89
C ILE A 69 0.42 7.24 0.62
N LYS A 70 -0.43 8.28 0.71
CA LYS A 70 -1.11 8.84 -0.46
C LYS A 70 -0.12 9.34 -1.51
N ALA A 71 0.98 9.97 -1.10
CA ALA A 71 2.03 10.40 -2.01
C ALA A 71 2.66 9.21 -2.78
N VAL A 72 2.87 8.08 -2.09
CA VAL A 72 3.34 6.85 -2.74
C VAL A 72 2.31 6.32 -3.73
N ILE A 73 1.03 6.23 -3.32
CA ILE A 73 -0.06 5.72 -4.17
C ILE A 73 -0.21 6.58 -5.42
N ASP A 74 -0.18 7.91 -5.28
CA ASP A 74 -0.30 8.82 -6.44
C ASP A 74 0.83 8.62 -7.44
N LYS A 75 2.04 8.30 -6.97
CA LYS A 75 3.19 8.05 -7.84
C LYS A 75 3.19 6.68 -8.51
N LEU A 76 2.34 5.74 -8.10
CA LEU A 76 2.11 4.49 -8.85
C LEU A 76 1.61 4.78 -10.27
N TYR A 77 1.05 5.96 -10.52
CA TYR A 77 0.72 6.45 -11.86
C TYR A 77 1.92 6.40 -12.82
N SER A 78 3.14 6.47 -12.30
CA SER A 78 4.37 6.35 -13.11
C SER A 78 4.42 5.06 -13.95
N PHE A 79 3.88 3.98 -13.42
CA PHE A 79 3.81 2.71 -14.15
C PHE A 79 2.86 2.79 -15.35
N CYS A 80 1.73 3.47 -15.19
CA CYS A 80 0.77 3.70 -16.27
C CYS A 80 1.40 4.56 -17.38
N VAL A 81 2.04 5.67 -17.00
CA VAL A 81 2.72 6.58 -17.96
C VAL A 81 3.80 5.86 -18.76
N ALA A 82 4.55 4.99 -18.10
CA ALA A 82 5.65 4.25 -18.73
C ALA A 82 5.23 2.94 -19.42
N GLY A 83 3.94 2.60 -19.39
CA GLY A 83 3.45 1.33 -19.95
C GLY A 83 4.06 0.09 -19.31
N LYS A 84 4.38 0.16 -18.01
CA LYS A 84 4.92 -0.99 -17.29
C LYS A 84 3.84 -2.05 -17.07
N ASP A 85 4.22 -3.31 -17.25
CA ASP A 85 3.34 -4.43 -16.89
C ASP A 85 3.36 -4.63 -15.37
N ILE A 86 2.28 -4.21 -14.74
CA ILE A 86 2.06 -4.30 -13.29
C ILE A 86 0.81 -5.09 -12.93
N ALA A 87 0.15 -5.67 -13.92
CA ALA A 87 -1.09 -6.42 -13.71
C ALA A 87 -0.85 -7.74 -12.94
N GLY A 88 -1.92 -8.27 -12.38
CA GLY A 88 -1.93 -9.64 -11.80
C GLY A 88 -1.33 -9.77 -10.41
N LYS A 89 -0.97 -8.66 -9.75
CA LYS A 89 -0.50 -8.71 -8.36
C LYS A 89 -1.65 -8.92 -7.39
N GLU A 90 -1.36 -9.55 -6.25
CA GLU A 90 -2.26 -9.56 -5.10
C GLU A 90 -2.11 -8.27 -4.29
N CYS A 91 -3.21 -7.73 -3.80
CA CYS A 91 -3.23 -6.54 -2.97
C CYS A 91 -3.93 -6.83 -1.65
N LEU A 92 -3.33 -6.42 -0.54
CA LEU A 92 -3.89 -6.53 0.79
C LEU A 92 -3.99 -5.14 1.44
N LEU A 93 -5.04 -4.95 2.24
CA LEU A 93 -5.22 -3.75 3.05
C LEU A 93 -5.31 -4.12 4.53
N ILE A 94 -4.50 -3.48 5.36
CA ILE A 94 -4.59 -3.56 6.82
C ILE A 94 -4.77 -2.13 7.33
N ALA A 95 -5.89 -1.83 7.97
CA ALA A 95 -6.16 -0.48 8.44
C ALA A 95 -6.85 -0.47 9.80
N CYS A 96 -6.63 0.60 10.55
CA CYS A 96 -7.34 0.87 11.80
C CYS A 96 -7.78 2.33 11.90
N CYS A 97 -8.79 2.58 12.74
CA CYS A 97 -9.24 3.92 13.05
C CYS A 97 -9.62 4.06 14.53
N GLU A 98 -9.63 5.29 15.02
CA GLU A 98 -9.99 5.64 16.38
C GLU A 98 -11.47 5.35 16.70
N GLU A 99 -12.36 5.74 15.80
CA GLU A 99 -13.79 5.62 15.99
C GLU A 99 -14.28 4.15 15.93
N ASN A 100 -15.35 3.84 16.67
CA ASN A 100 -15.98 2.51 16.61
C ASN A 100 -16.90 2.31 15.40
N ASP A 101 -16.90 3.24 14.46
CA ASP A 101 -17.71 3.18 13.25
C ASP A 101 -16.90 2.62 12.09
N MET A 102 -17.28 1.43 11.60
CA MET A 102 -16.64 0.78 10.46
C MET A 102 -16.65 1.63 9.19
N SER A 103 -17.64 2.51 9.01
CA SER A 103 -17.75 3.36 7.81
C SER A 103 -16.60 4.37 7.71
N VAL A 104 -15.93 4.69 8.81
CA VAL A 104 -14.75 5.54 8.84
C VAL A 104 -13.60 4.93 8.03
N LEU A 105 -13.51 3.60 8.01
CA LEU A 105 -12.50 2.87 7.26
C LEU A 105 -12.73 2.87 5.75
N ASP A 106 -13.92 3.26 5.28
CA ASP A 106 -14.21 3.43 3.85
C ASP A 106 -13.30 4.49 3.21
N GLY A 107 -12.86 5.48 3.97
CA GLY A 107 -11.92 6.51 3.52
C GLY A 107 -10.54 6.00 3.09
N VAL A 108 -10.15 4.82 3.54
CA VAL A 108 -8.92 4.13 3.08
C VAL A 108 -9.24 2.93 2.19
N ARG A 109 -10.32 2.21 2.48
CA ARG A 109 -10.70 1.00 1.75
C ARG A 109 -11.04 1.32 0.29
N ILE A 110 -11.97 2.23 0.06
CA ILE A 110 -12.45 2.56 -1.30
C ILE A 110 -11.32 3.07 -2.21
N PRO A 111 -10.48 4.03 -1.81
CA PRO A 111 -9.37 4.46 -2.65
C PRO A 111 -8.36 3.35 -2.97
N VAL A 112 -8.05 2.47 -2.02
CA VAL A 112 -7.12 1.35 -2.26
C VAL A 112 -7.74 0.34 -3.23
N GLU A 113 -9.01 -0.04 -3.04
CA GLU A 113 -9.73 -0.93 -3.97
C GLU A 113 -9.77 -0.36 -5.39
N ARG A 114 -10.07 0.93 -5.53
CA ARG A 114 -10.12 1.60 -6.85
C ARG A 114 -8.75 1.66 -7.50
N SER A 115 -7.69 1.93 -6.73
CA SER A 115 -6.32 1.95 -7.22
C SER A 115 -5.88 0.56 -7.68
N ALA A 116 -6.15 -0.46 -6.87
CA ALA A 116 -5.87 -1.85 -7.22
C ALA A 116 -6.61 -2.27 -8.50
N ALA A 117 -7.89 -1.95 -8.61
CA ALA A 117 -8.69 -2.25 -9.80
C ALA A 117 -8.13 -1.58 -11.07
N LEU A 118 -7.73 -0.30 -10.98
CA LEU A 118 -7.10 0.42 -12.09
C LEU A 118 -5.80 -0.27 -12.55
N MET A 119 -4.99 -0.74 -11.61
CA MET A 119 -3.74 -1.44 -11.88
C MET A 119 -3.93 -2.92 -12.23
N LYS A 120 -5.17 -3.40 -12.28
CA LYS A 120 -5.52 -4.82 -12.49
C LYS A 120 -4.89 -5.74 -11.44
N TRP A 121 -4.85 -5.28 -10.20
CA TRP A 121 -4.47 -6.07 -9.03
C TRP A 121 -5.70 -6.71 -8.41
N HIS A 122 -5.55 -7.90 -7.88
CA HIS A 122 -6.61 -8.62 -7.17
C HIS A 122 -6.58 -8.28 -5.68
N MET A 123 -7.71 -7.79 -5.13
CA MET A 123 -7.83 -7.60 -3.68
C MET A 123 -7.99 -8.98 -3.01
N ALA A 124 -6.88 -9.51 -2.50
CA ALA A 124 -6.82 -10.83 -1.87
C ALA A 124 -7.39 -10.84 -0.44
N GLY A 125 -7.51 -9.67 0.17
CA GLY A 125 -8.16 -9.54 1.47
C GLY A 125 -7.87 -8.22 2.17
N GLU A 126 -8.61 -8.01 3.25
CA GLU A 126 -8.49 -6.82 4.08
C GLU A 126 -8.66 -7.16 5.56
N VAL A 127 -8.02 -6.37 6.42
CA VAL A 127 -8.23 -6.34 7.87
C VAL A 127 -8.51 -4.90 8.27
N LEU A 128 -9.74 -4.65 8.73
CA LEU A 128 -10.23 -3.32 9.08
C LEU A 128 -10.62 -3.32 10.56
N VAL A 129 -9.95 -2.53 11.38
CA VAL A 129 -10.09 -2.55 12.83
C VAL A 129 -10.52 -1.18 13.35
N PRO A 130 -11.78 -0.99 13.73
CA PRO A 130 -12.26 0.23 14.38
C PRO A 130 -11.89 0.23 15.89
N GLY A 131 -11.98 1.40 16.53
CA GLY A 131 -11.85 1.55 17.99
C GLY A 131 -10.40 1.45 18.50
N VAL A 132 -9.41 1.80 17.68
CA VAL A 132 -7.98 1.75 18.05
C VAL A 132 -7.47 3.18 18.20
N LEU A 133 -7.43 3.70 19.43
CA LEU A 133 -6.98 5.06 19.74
C LEU A 133 -5.60 5.07 20.41
N ASN A 134 -5.41 4.27 21.45
CA ASN A 134 -4.20 4.29 22.25
C ASN A 134 -3.21 3.19 21.82
N VAL A 135 -1.96 3.38 22.19
CA VAL A 135 -0.94 2.33 22.06
C VAL A 135 -1.38 1.07 22.79
N GLY A 136 -1.37 -0.06 22.11
CA GLY A 136 -1.79 -1.35 22.65
C GLY A 136 -3.27 -1.68 22.49
N ASP A 137 -4.13 -0.75 22.07
CA ASP A 137 -5.56 -1.05 21.85
C ASP A 137 -5.76 -2.13 20.78
N ILE A 138 -4.93 -2.16 19.75
CA ILE A 138 -4.96 -3.18 18.70
C ILE A 138 -4.81 -4.61 19.25
N GLU A 139 -4.06 -4.80 20.34
CA GLU A 139 -3.84 -6.09 20.99
C GLU A 139 -5.10 -6.62 21.68
N LYS A 140 -6.04 -5.73 22.00
CA LYS A 140 -7.35 -6.07 22.61
C LYS A 140 -8.38 -6.49 21.56
N THR A 141 -8.03 -6.39 20.28
CA THR A 141 -8.88 -6.73 19.14
C THR A 141 -8.44 -8.04 18.50
N ASP A 142 -9.21 -8.49 17.54
CA ASP A 142 -8.86 -9.65 16.72
C ASP A 142 -7.98 -9.31 15.52
N GLY A 143 -7.63 -8.03 15.34
CA GLY A 143 -6.95 -7.51 14.15
C GLY A 143 -5.61 -8.19 13.85
N CYS A 144 -4.77 -8.36 14.86
CA CYS A 144 -3.47 -9.03 14.66
C CYS A 144 -3.61 -10.49 14.23
N ARG A 145 -4.59 -11.23 14.78
CA ARG A 145 -4.87 -12.61 14.38
C ARG A 145 -5.42 -12.68 12.95
N GLN A 146 -6.31 -11.78 12.58
CA GLN A 146 -6.84 -11.68 11.22
C GLN A 146 -5.73 -11.36 10.21
N ALA A 147 -4.82 -10.44 10.54
CA ALA A 147 -3.69 -10.10 9.69
C ALA A 147 -2.72 -11.29 9.50
N ALA A 148 -2.46 -12.04 10.57
CA ALA A 148 -1.65 -13.26 10.48
C ALA A 148 -2.31 -14.32 9.58
N ALA A 149 -3.61 -14.57 9.75
CA ALA A 149 -4.36 -15.51 8.91
C ALA A 149 -4.42 -15.05 7.44
N LEU A 150 -4.42 -13.75 7.17
CA LEU A 150 -4.38 -13.21 5.82
C LEU A 150 -3.05 -13.52 5.13
N ALA A 151 -1.94 -13.46 5.87
CA ALA A 151 -0.60 -13.77 5.35
C ALA A 151 -0.41 -15.27 4.98
N GLU A 152 -1.25 -16.16 5.49
CA GLU A 152 -1.21 -17.59 5.16
C GLU A 152 -1.85 -17.91 3.81
N LYS A 153 -2.60 -16.94 3.23
CA LYS A 153 -3.35 -17.14 1.98
C LYS A 153 -2.57 -16.74 0.72
N ILE A 154 -1.38 -16.16 0.89
CA ILE A 154 -0.56 -15.59 -0.19
C ILE A 154 0.83 -16.24 -0.26
#